data_5c17823cd63aa90dd48497aaa6e47fbd
#
_entry.id   5c17823cd63aa90dd48497aaa6e47fbd
#
_cell.length_a   1.000
_cell.length_b   1.000
_cell.length_c   1.000
_cell.angle_alpha   90.00
_cell.angle_beta   90.00
_cell.angle_gamma   90.00
#
_symmetry.space_group_name_H-M   'P 1'
#
loop_
_entity.id
_entity.type
_entity.pdbx_description
1 polymer ?
#
loop_
_entity_poly.entity_id
_entity_poly.type
_entity_poly.pdbx_seq_one_letter_code
_entity_poly.pdbx_strand_id
1 'polypeptide(L)'
;SGTNAVRYGTMKDNVLSLEVVMPNGEIIKTASRARKSSAGYDLTRLIVGSEGTLGVITEITLKLYGIPEEIGAGRCTFPSVKDATDAVIMTIQAGIPVARIELLDIAQVKAVNNYSKLSLPESPLLLLEFHGSKSSVKEQSELFNEISRDFGGNNFEWNANIEERNKLWKARHDVYYAVKACRPEADYIATDVCVPISRLSECITETIEDMEQNKLFGPIVGHVGDGNFHVQLMIDPKDQNEIDVANGFLERLAHRAISMDGTCTGEHGVGQGKKQYLLEELGSAVNFMKLI
;
A
#
# COMPACT_ATOMS: atom_id res chain seq x y z
N SER A 1 1.09 -6.16 5.90
CA SER A 1 0.47 -5.49 4.74
C SER A 1 1.42 -5.45 3.56
N GLY A 2 1.31 -4.42 2.73
CA GLY A 2 2.07 -4.31 1.49
C GLY A 2 1.42 -5.05 0.33
N THR A 3 2.19 -5.35 -0.71
CA THR A 3 1.69 -5.78 -2.02
C THR A 3 0.75 -6.99 -2.04
N ASN A 4 0.82 -7.86 -1.04
CA ASN A 4 0.02 -9.09 -0.98
C ASN A 4 -1.31 -8.92 -0.21
N ALA A 5 -1.53 -7.79 0.45
CA ALA A 5 -2.67 -7.60 1.34
C ALA A 5 -4.01 -7.69 0.60
N VAL A 6 -4.08 -7.19 -0.62
CA VAL A 6 -5.30 -7.22 -1.45
C VAL A 6 -5.88 -8.63 -1.62
N ARG A 7 -5.04 -9.67 -1.65
CA ARG A 7 -5.50 -11.05 -1.76
C ARG A 7 -5.52 -11.80 -0.45
N TYR A 8 -4.48 -11.63 0.36
CA TYR A 8 -4.23 -12.48 1.52
C TYR A 8 -4.54 -11.79 2.84
N GLY A 9 -4.96 -10.53 2.81
CA GLY A 9 -5.22 -9.72 4.00
C GLY A 9 -3.95 -9.18 4.65
N THR A 10 -4.15 -8.37 5.67
CA THR A 10 -3.10 -7.75 6.47
C THR A 10 -2.57 -8.71 7.55
N MET A 11 -1.62 -8.27 8.36
CA MET A 11 -1.15 -9.07 9.50
C MET A 11 -2.26 -9.30 10.53
N LYS A 12 -3.21 -8.38 10.69
CA LYS A 12 -4.40 -8.59 11.56
C LYS A 12 -5.24 -9.80 11.13
N ASP A 13 -5.24 -10.13 9.83
CA ASP A 13 -5.99 -11.26 9.26
C ASP A 13 -5.19 -12.57 9.32
N ASN A 14 -3.88 -12.49 9.38
CA ASN A 14 -2.97 -13.62 9.23
C ASN A 14 -2.33 -14.10 10.53
N VAL A 15 -2.31 -13.28 11.58
CA VAL A 15 -1.85 -13.70 12.91
C VAL A 15 -2.97 -14.41 13.65
N LEU A 16 -2.75 -15.67 14.00
CA LEU A 16 -3.73 -16.52 14.69
C LEU A 16 -3.59 -16.42 16.21
N SER A 17 -2.36 -16.33 16.71
CA SER A 17 -2.06 -16.16 18.14
C SER A 17 -0.67 -15.59 18.35
N LEU A 18 -0.46 -15.03 19.54
CA LEU A 18 0.79 -14.44 19.97
C LEU A 18 1.17 -14.99 21.34
N GLU A 19 2.47 -15.11 21.60
CA GLU A 19 3.03 -15.07 22.96
C GLU A 19 3.59 -13.67 23.20
N VAL A 20 3.27 -13.09 24.34
CA VAL A 20 3.57 -11.68 24.63
C VAL A 20 4.06 -11.54 26.06
N VAL A 21 5.17 -10.83 26.25
CA VAL A 21 5.62 -10.36 27.57
C VAL A 21 4.93 -9.03 27.85
N MET A 22 4.08 -9.03 28.88
CA MET A 22 3.33 -7.86 29.32
C MET A 22 4.20 -6.90 30.16
N PRO A 23 3.79 -5.63 30.35
CA PRO A 23 4.57 -4.65 31.12
C PRO A 23 4.90 -5.07 32.57
N ASN A 24 4.08 -5.95 33.16
CA ASN A 24 4.32 -6.50 34.49
C ASN A 24 5.27 -7.72 34.51
N GLY A 25 5.81 -8.10 33.34
CA GLY A 25 6.71 -9.26 33.18
C GLY A 25 5.97 -10.61 33.00
N GLU A 26 4.65 -10.64 33.05
CA GLU A 26 3.87 -11.85 32.82
C GLU A 26 3.92 -12.24 31.33
N ILE A 27 4.04 -13.55 31.06
CA ILE A 27 4.01 -14.09 29.71
C ILE A 27 2.61 -14.66 29.46
N ILE A 28 1.92 -14.15 28.45
CA ILE A 28 0.58 -14.60 28.09
C ILE A 28 0.55 -15.17 26.67
N LYS A 29 -0.40 -16.07 26.41
CA LYS A 29 -0.81 -16.47 25.06
C LYS A 29 -2.17 -15.88 24.73
N THR A 30 -2.27 -15.16 23.63
CA THR A 30 -3.49 -14.43 23.25
C THR A 30 -4.61 -15.32 22.72
N ALA A 31 -4.25 -16.47 22.13
CA ALA A 31 -5.19 -17.45 21.59
C ALA A 31 -4.53 -18.82 21.45
N SER A 32 -5.33 -19.85 21.14
CA SER A 32 -4.85 -21.17 20.77
C SER A 32 -4.72 -21.31 19.24
N ARG A 33 -4.33 -22.51 18.77
CA ARG A 33 -4.24 -22.84 17.34
C ARG A 33 -5.61 -23.07 16.67
N ALA A 34 -6.71 -22.96 17.41
CA ALA A 34 -8.04 -23.14 16.85
C ALA A 34 -8.34 -22.03 15.83
N ARG A 35 -8.88 -22.44 14.66
CA ARG A 35 -9.17 -21.50 13.57
C ARG A 35 -10.19 -20.43 13.95
N LYS A 36 -11.08 -20.71 14.88
CA LYS A 36 -12.08 -19.77 15.40
C LYS A 36 -12.34 -20.01 16.88
N SER A 37 -12.58 -18.93 17.61
CA SER A 37 -12.97 -18.93 19.01
C SER A 37 -13.87 -17.77 19.28
N SER A 38 -14.80 -17.93 20.20
CA SER A 38 -15.65 -16.86 20.77
C SER A 38 -15.40 -16.69 22.27
N ALA A 39 -14.24 -17.17 22.78
CA ALA A 39 -13.89 -17.14 24.17
C ALA A 39 -13.20 -15.81 24.56
N GLY A 40 -13.97 -14.85 25.03
CA GLY A 40 -13.47 -13.55 25.51
C GLY A 40 -13.11 -12.56 24.42
N TYR A 41 -12.36 -11.53 24.78
CA TYR A 41 -11.88 -10.49 23.86
C TYR A 41 -10.74 -10.97 22.98
N ASP A 42 -10.66 -10.44 21.75
CA ASP A 42 -9.60 -10.74 20.79
C ASP A 42 -8.33 -9.95 21.12
N LEU A 43 -7.53 -10.48 22.05
CA LEU A 43 -6.26 -9.89 22.43
C LEU A 43 -5.22 -9.98 21.30
N THR A 44 -5.33 -10.94 20.40
CA THR A 44 -4.44 -11.06 19.24
C THR A 44 -4.53 -9.81 18.37
N ARG A 45 -5.75 -9.43 17.96
CA ARG A 45 -5.96 -8.23 17.13
C ARG A 45 -5.74 -6.92 17.87
N LEU A 46 -5.87 -6.91 19.20
CA LEU A 46 -5.54 -5.75 20.01
C LEU A 46 -4.02 -5.49 20.01
N ILE A 47 -3.20 -6.54 20.14
CA ILE A 47 -1.74 -6.42 20.24
C ILE A 47 -1.10 -6.26 18.86
N VAL A 48 -1.64 -6.90 17.81
CA VAL A 48 -1.17 -6.68 16.42
C VAL A 48 -1.44 -5.24 16.01
N GLY A 49 -0.38 -4.50 15.72
CA GLY A 49 -0.44 -3.07 15.39
C GLY A 49 -0.38 -2.13 16.60
N SER A 50 -0.11 -2.64 17.81
CA SER A 50 0.06 -1.81 19.00
C SER A 50 1.38 -1.03 19.03
N GLU A 51 2.26 -1.21 18.07
CA GLU A 51 3.57 -0.54 17.94
C GLU A 51 4.43 -0.69 19.21
N GLY A 52 4.35 -1.84 19.88
CA GLY A 52 5.12 -2.13 21.13
C GLY A 52 4.61 -1.43 22.38
N THR A 53 3.47 -0.75 22.34
CA THR A 53 2.92 -0.01 23.49
C THR A 53 2.25 -0.89 24.53
N LEU A 54 1.79 -2.10 24.15
CA LEU A 54 1.05 -3.01 25.04
C LEU A 54 1.92 -4.17 25.57
N GLY A 55 3.00 -4.51 24.90
CA GLY A 55 3.89 -5.60 25.29
C GLY A 55 4.91 -5.95 24.23
N VAL A 56 5.77 -6.93 24.52
CA VAL A 56 6.79 -7.43 23.60
C VAL A 56 6.37 -8.78 23.06
N ILE A 57 6.17 -8.88 21.75
CA ILE A 57 5.79 -10.13 21.06
C ILE A 57 7.04 -11.01 20.95
N THR A 58 6.96 -12.25 21.45
CA THR A 58 8.06 -13.22 21.45
C THR A 58 7.81 -14.43 20.56
N GLU A 59 6.53 -14.80 20.32
CA GLU A 59 6.15 -15.87 19.40
C GLU A 59 4.91 -15.46 18.58
N ILE A 60 4.89 -15.82 17.30
CA ILE A 60 3.79 -15.53 16.38
C ILE A 60 3.35 -16.82 15.70
N THR A 61 2.07 -17.14 15.81
CA THR A 61 1.45 -18.23 15.02
C THR A 61 0.73 -17.62 13.83
N LEU A 62 1.15 -18.00 12.61
CA LEU A 62 0.61 -17.47 11.36
C LEU A 62 -0.32 -18.46 10.66
N LYS A 63 -1.33 -17.92 9.99
CA LYS A 63 -2.11 -18.62 8.99
C LYS A 63 -1.25 -18.87 7.75
N LEU A 64 -1.29 -20.08 7.22
CA LEU A 64 -0.60 -20.45 6.00
C LEU A 64 -1.60 -20.62 4.84
N TYR A 65 -1.12 -20.33 3.65
CA TYR A 65 -1.84 -20.53 2.40
C TYR A 65 -1.15 -21.60 1.56
N GLY A 66 -1.93 -22.30 0.74
CA GLY A 66 -1.36 -23.21 -0.25
C GLY A 66 -0.54 -22.44 -1.30
N ILE A 67 0.51 -23.06 -1.79
CA ILE A 67 1.29 -22.54 -2.91
C ILE A 67 0.41 -22.64 -4.17
N PRO A 68 0.19 -21.54 -4.91
CA PRO A 68 -0.60 -21.58 -6.13
C PRO A 68 0.09 -22.44 -7.20
N GLU A 69 -0.69 -23.14 -8.01
CA GLU A 69 -0.18 -23.93 -9.12
C GLU A 69 0.51 -23.05 -10.17
N GLU A 70 -0.08 -21.89 -10.44
CA GLU A 70 0.42 -20.91 -11.41
C GLU A 70 0.45 -19.52 -10.78
N ILE A 71 1.50 -18.77 -11.11
CA ILE A 71 1.63 -17.34 -10.80
C ILE A 71 1.93 -16.62 -12.09
N GLY A 72 1.01 -15.76 -12.52
CA GLY A 72 1.19 -14.86 -13.66
C GLY A 72 1.42 -13.43 -13.21
N ALA A 73 2.45 -12.76 -13.72
CA ALA A 73 2.64 -11.34 -13.51
C ALA A 73 2.48 -10.56 -14.81
N GLY A 74 1.93 -9.37 -14.73
CA GLY A 74 1.66 -8.52 -15.88
C GLY A 74 1.89 -7.04 -15.60
N ARG A 75 1.90 -6.28 -16.69
CA ARG A 75 1.95 -4.81 -16.66
C ARG A 75 0.96 -4.23 -17.65
N CYS A 76 0.43 -3.06 -17.34
CA CYS A 76 -0.44 -2.30 -18.22
C CYS A 76 -0.16 -0.81 -18.06
N THR A 77 -0.05 -0.08 -19.19
CA THR A 77 0.14 1.38 -19.18
C THR A 77 -1.17 2.10 -19.41
N PHE A 78 -1.29 3.31 -18.86
CA PHE A 78 -2.51 4.12 -18.96
C PHE A 78 -2.19 5.55 -19.39
N PRO A 79 -3.19 6.28 -19.96
CA PRO A 79 -3.03 7.68 -20.36
C PRO A 79 -2.78 8.61 -19.16
N SER A 80 -3.43 8.34 -18.03
CA SER A 80 -3.28 9.11 -16.77
C SER A 80 -3.30 8.21 -15.55
N VAL A 81 -2.87 8.76 -14.40
CA VAL A 81 -2.99 8.07 -13.10
C VAL A 81 -4.46 7.83 -12.76
N LYS A 82 -5.33 8.79 -13.12
CA LYS A 82 -6.78 8.65 -12.94
C LYS A 82 -7.32 7.43 -13.66
N ASP A 83 -7.00 7.26 -14.95
CA ASP A 83 -7.46 6.11 -15.74
C ASP A 83 -6.95 4.79 -15.17
N ALA A 84 -5.69 4.77 -14.71
CA ALA A 84 -5.11 3.59 -14.05
C ALA A 84 -5.88 3.23 -12.77
N THR A 85 -6.19 4.22 -11.92
CA THR A 85 -6.90 3.97 -10.66
C THR A 85 -8.37 3.66 -10.86
N ASP A 86 -9.02 4.21 -11.87
CA ASP A 86 -10.40 3.84 -12.24
C ASP A 86 -10.47 2.38 -12.72
N ALA A 87 -9.46 1.92 -13.48
CA ALA A 87 -9.34 0.51 -13.87
C ALA A 87 -9.13 -0.41 -12.66
N VAL A 88 -8.34 0.03 -11.66
CA VAL A 88 -8.18 -0.70 -10.37
C VAL A 88 -9.51 -0.81 -9.65
N ILE A 89 -10.23 0.29 -9.48
CA ILE A 89 -11.54 0.30 -8.82
C ILE A 89 -12.48 -0.71 -9.47
N MET A 90 -12.60 -0.68 -10.79
CA MET A 90 -13.45 -1.61 -11.53
C MET A 90 -12.98 -3.06 -11.39
N THR A 91 -11.67 -3.31 -11.41
CA THR A 91 -11.08 -4.66 -11.22
C THR A 91 -11.46 -5.25 -9.86
N ILE A 92 -11.35 -4.47 -8.80
CA ILE A 92 -11.71 -4.90 -7.45
C ILE A 92 -13.23 -5.07 -7.30
N GLN A 93 -14.03 -4.15 -7.85
CA GLN A 93 -15.51 -4.22 -7.82
C GLN A 93 -16.06 -5.39 -8.64
N ALA A 94 -15.39 -5.76 -9.73
CA ALA A 94 -15.73 -6.96 -10.51
C ALA A 94 -15.37 -8.28 -9.78
N GLY A 95 -14.74 -8.21 -8.62
CA GLY A 95 -14.37 -9.37 -7.82
C GLY A 95 -13.22 -10.19 -8.40
N ILE A 96 -12.39 -9.61 -9.26
CA ILE A 96 -11.19 -10.29 -9.77
C ILE A 96 -10.20 -10.46 -8.62
N PRO A 97 -9.84 -11.70 -8.25
CA PRO A 97 -9.02 -11.94 -7.08
C PRO A 97 -7.53 -11.76 -7.39
N VAL A 98 -7.14 -10.54 -7.77
CA VAL A 98 -5.74 -10.19 -8.03
C VAL A 98 -4.88 -10.46 -6.80
N ALA A 99 -3.68 -10.99 -7.00
CA ALA A 99 -2.75 -11.26 -5.92
C ALA A 99 -1.96 -10.02 -5.52
N ARG A 100 -1.66 -9.17 -6.49
CA ARG A 100 -1.04 -7.85 -6.33
C ARG A 100 -1.54 -6.93 -7.42
N ILE A 101 -1.68 -5.65 -7.10
CA ILE A 101 -1.93 -4.58 -8.06
C ILE A 101 -1.29 -3.30 -7.54
N GLU A 102 -0.25 -2.84 -8.24
CA GLU A 102 0.64 -1.78 -7.82
C GLU A 102 0.68 -0.67 -8.86
N LEU A 103 0.57 0.56 -8.43
CA LEU A 103 0.67 1.74 -9.27
C LEU A 103 2.08 2.32 -9.19
N LEU A 104 2.62 2.72 -10.36
CA LEU A 104 3.75 3.64 -10.49
C LEU A 104 3.32 4.80 -11.38
N ASP A 105 3.47 6.04 -10.93
CA ASP A 105 3.28 7.20 -11.77
C ASP A 105 4.44 7.40 -12.76
N ILE A 106 4.32 8.38 -13.65
CA ILE A 106 5.35 8.67 -14.67
C ILE A 106 6.69 9.00 -14.01
N ALA A 107 6.70 9.78 -12.93
CA ALA A 107 7.93 10.17 -12.25
C ALA A 107 8.63 8.95 -11.63
N GLN A 108 7.85 8.05 -11.05
CA GLN A 108 8.36 6.79 -10.50
C GLN A 108 8.91 5.87 -11.58
N VAL A 109 8.23 5.74 -12.72
CA VAL A 109 8.70 4.93 -13.84
C VAL A 109 10.03 5.48 -14.38
N LYS A 110 10.16 6.81 -14.54
CA LYS A 110 11.42 7.45 -14.95
C LYS A 110 12.56 7.19 -13.96
N ALA A 111 12.28 7.34 -12.67
CA ALA A 111 13.27 7.09 -11.62
C ALA A 111 13.78 5.64 -11.67
N VAL A 112 12.87 4.65 -11.76
CA VAL A 112 13.22 3.23 -11.83
C VAL A 112 13.96 2.89 -13.13
N ASN A 113 13.55 3.41 -14.29
CA ASN A 113 14.24 3.23 -15.55
C ASN A 113 15.71 3.69 -15.45
N ASN A 114 15.92 4.89 -14.89
CA ASN A 114 17.26 5.44 -14.73
C ASN A 114 18.13 4.65 -13.77
N TYR A 115 17.56 4.23 -12.63
CA TYR A 115 18.30 3.52 -11.58
C TYR A 115 18.61 2.08 -11.97
N SER A 116 17.59 1.32 -12.39
CA SER A 116 17.68 -0.12 -12.66
C SER A 116 18.02 -0.43 -14.11
N LYS A 117 18.30 0.61 -14.96
CA LYS A 117 18.63 0.49 -16.38
C LYS A 117 17.55 -0.31 -17.15
N LEU A 118 16.30 -0.01 -16.85
CA LEU A 118 15.14 -0.58 -17.53
C LEU A 118 14.64 0.36 -18.64
N SER A 119 13.72 -0.16 -19.46
CA SER A 119 13.08 0.58 -20.55
C SER A 119 11.55 0.41 -20.47
N LEU A 120 11.00 0.61 -19.27
CA LEU A 120 9.55 0.63 -19.09
C LEU A 120 8.96 1.84 -19.81
N PRO A 121 7.77 1.74 -20.43
CA PRO A 121 7.09 2.88 -21.03
C PRO A 121 6.89 4.00 -20.00
N GLU A 122 7.27 5.24 -20.35
CA GLU A 122 7.15 6.41 -19.48
C GLU A 122 5.70 6.91 -19.42
N SER A 123 4.83 6.10 -18.87
CA SER A 123 3.41 6.34 -18.63
C SER A 123 3.02 5.82 -17.25
N PRO A 124 1.89 6.24 -16.68
CA PRO A 124 1.34 5.57 -15.50
C PRO A 124 1.23 4.08 -15.74
N LEU A 125 1.73 3.29 -14.81
CA LEU A 125 1.93 1.86 -14.97
C LEU A 125 1.29 1.10 -13.82
N LEU A 126 0.47 0.10 -14.15
CA LEU A 126 0.05 -0.93 -13.21
C LEU A 126 0.91 -2.17 -13.37
N LEU A 127 1.40 -2.69 -12.25
CA LEU A 127 2.02 -4.00 -12.13
C LEU A 127 1.05 -4.94 -11.42
N LEU A 128 0.79 -6.11 -12.00
CA LEU A 128 -0.20 -7.05 -11.50
C LEU A 128 0.40 -8.44 -11.27
N GLU A 129 -0.22 -9.17 -10.35
CA GLU A 129 0.07 -10.60 -10.17
C GLU A 129 -1.25 -11.36 -9.94
N PHE A 130 -1.38 -12.52 -10.59
CA PHE A 130 -2.51 -13.40 -10.52
C PHE A 130 -2.08 -14.77 -10.00
N HIS A 131 -2.84 -15.34 -9.07
CA HIS A 131 -2.55 -16.63 -8.46
C HIS A 131 -3.72 -17.59 -8.65
N GLY A 132 -3.44 -18.86 -8.94
CA GLY A 132 -4.47 -19.90 -9.03
C GLY A 132 -4.02 -21.11 -9.81
N SER A 133 -4.98 -21.82 -10.43
CA SER A 133 -4.70 -22.80 -11.48
C SER A 133 -4.35 -22.07 -12.79
N LYS A 134 -3.76 -22.78 -13.74
CA LYS A 134 -3.42 -22.20 -15.08
C LYS A 134 -4.62 -21.57 -15.77
N SER A 135 -5.79 -22.24 -15.72
CA SER A 135 -7.02 -21.69 -16.30
C SER A 135 -7.50 -20.43 -15.56
N SER A 136 -7.44 -20.44 -14.23
CA SER A 136 -7.86 -19.29 -13.43
C SER A 136 -6.97 -18.07 -13.62
N VAL A 137 -5.65 -18.26 -13.71
CA VAL A 137 -4.71 -17.16 -13.98
C VAL A 137 -4.97 -16.55 -15.35
N LYS A 138 -5.23 -17.37 -16.37
CA LYS A 138 -5.58 -16.92 -17.70
C LYS A 138 -6.90 -16.12 -17.69
N GLU A 139 -7.96 -16.65 -17.07
CA GLU A 139 -9.25 -15.96 -16.96
C GLU A 139 -9.13 -14.61 -16.25
N GLN A 140 -8.44 -14.56 -15.10
CA GLN A 140 -8.21 -13.31 -14.37
C GLN A 140 -7.49 -12.27 -15.24
N SER A 141 -6.46 -12.69 -16.00
CA SER A 141 -5.71 -11.79 -16.87
C SER A 141 -6.52 -11.29 -18.06
N GLU A 142 -7.38 -12.13 -18.64
CA GLU A 142 -8.29 -11.75 -19.74
C GLU A 142 -9.34 -10.74 -19.26
N LEU A 143 -9.97 -10.98 -18.11
CA LEU A 143 -10.94 -10.06 -17.52
C LEU A 143 -10.31 -8.71 -17.16
N PHE A 144 -9.11 -8.70 -16.56
CA PHE A 144 -8.39 -7.46 -16.32
C PHE A 144 -8.09 -6.72 -17.63
N ASN A 145 -7.65 -7.42 -18.67
CA ASN A 145 -7.35 -6.81 -19.96
C ASN A 145 -8.60 -6.17 -20.60
N GLU A 146 -9.77 -6.79 -20.48
CA GLU A 146 -11.04 -6.20 -20.93
C GLU A 146 -11.34 -4.90 -20.18
N ILE A 147 -11.30 -4.94 -18.84
CA ILE A 147 -11.52 -3.75 -17.99
C ILE A 147 -10.50 -2.66 -18.35
N SER A 148 -9.22 -3.00 -18.45
CA SER A 148 -8.18 -1.99 -18.70
C SER A 148 -8.40 -1.22 -19.99
N ARG A 149 -8.92 -1.86 -21.03
CA ARG A 149 -9.21 -1.21 -22.33
C ARG A 149 -10.28 -0.14 -22.21
N ASP A 150 -11.28 -0.32 -21.38
CA ASP A 150 -12.34 0.66 -21.15
C ASP A 150 -11.81 1.97 -20.55
N PHE A 151 -10.65 1.90 -19.87
CA PHE A 151 -9.93 3.04 -19.29
C PHE A 151 -8.68 3.45 -20.10
N GLY A 152 -8.61 3.09 -21.38
CA GLY A 152 -7.48 3.45 -22.24
C GLY A 152 -6.19 2.70 -21.96
N GLY A 153 -6.25 1.58 -21.22
CA GLY A 153 -5.12 0.73 -20.92
C GLY A 153 -4.50 0.14 -22.21
N ASN A 154 -3.19 0.21 -22.29
CA ASN A 154 -2.41 -0.24 -23.44
C ASN A 154 -1.26 -1.14 -23.00
N ASN A 155 -0.75 -1.93 -23.97
CA ASN A 155 0.42 -2.78 -23.76
C ASN A 155 0.26 -3.72 -22.57
N PHE A 156 -0.95 -4.26 -22.36
CA PHE A 156 -1.12 -5.30 -21.36
C PHE A 156 -0.37 -6.55 -21.79
N GLU A 157 0.66 -6.86 -21.03
CA GLU A 157 1.50 -8.04 -21.20
C GLU A 157 1.54 -8.80 -19.89
N TRP A 158 1.35 -10.11 -19.93
CA TRP A 158 1.55 -10.94 -18.76
C TRP A 158 2.33 -12.21 -19.08
N ASN A 159 3.04 -12.74 -18.11
CA ASN A 159 3.85 -13.93 -18.27
C ASN A 159 3.89 -14.75 -16.97
N ALA A 160 3.87 -16.07 -17.09
CA ALA A 160 4.06 -17.00 -15.99
C ALA A 160 5.54 -17.38 -15.78
N ASN A 161 6.44 -16.98 -16.68
CA ASN A 161 7.86 -17.25 -16.55
C ASN A 161 8.45 -16.54 -15.32
N ILE A 162 9.13 -17.31 -14.46
CA ILE A 162 9.65 -16.83 -13.19
C ILE A 162 10.72 -15.72 -13.35
N GLU A 163 11.53 -15.78 -14.40
CA GLU A 163 12.60 -14.78 -14.63
C GLU A 163 11.98 -13.43 -15.02
N GLU A 164 11.03 -13.43 -15.95
CA GLU A 164 10.34 -12.21 -16.38
C GLU A 164 9.52 -11.60 -15.23
N ARG A 165 8.86 -12.42 -14.46
CA ARG A 165 8.15 -12.01 -13.25
C ARG A 165 9.08 -11.37 -12.22
N ASN A 166 10.24 -11.99 -11.95
CA ASN A 166 11.22 -11.46 -11.01
C ASN A 166 11.81 -10.12 -11.49
N LYS A 167 12.04 -9.93 -12.79
CA LYS A 167 12.47 -8.64 -13.35
C LYS A 167 11.43 -7.55 -13.12
N LEU A 168 10.15 -7.87 -13.34
CA LEU A 168 9.05 -6.94 -13.14
C LEU A 168 8.95 -6.50 -11.67
N TRP A 169 8.97 -7.45 -10.74
CA TRP A 169 8.90 -7.15 -9.30
C TRP A 169 10.18 -6.50 -8.77
N LYS A 170 11.34 -6.76 -9.38
CA LYS A 170 12.57 -6.03 -9.04
C LYS A 170 12.40 -4.53 -9.27
N ALA A 171 11.80 -4.12 -10.37
CA ALA A 171 11.49 -2.72 -10.64
C ALA A 171 10.67 -2.09 -9.49
N ARG A 172 9.65 -2.81 -8.99
CA ARG A 172 8.84 -2.35 -7.84
C ARG A 172 9.62 -2.30 -6.54
N HIS A 173 10.51 -3.24 -6.29
CA HIS A 173 11.35 -3.25 -5.09
C HIS A 173 12.39 -2.14 -5.08
N ASP A 174 12.87 -1.72 -6.25
CA ASP A 174 13.90 -0.68 -6.39
C ASP A 174 13.33 0.75 -6.24
N VAL A 175 12.01 0.95 -6.12
CA VAL A 175 11.37 2.29 -6.13
C VAL A 175 11.96 3.27 -5.11
N TYR A 176 12.22 2.83 -3.88
CA TYR A 176 12.84 3.66 -2.86
C TYR A 176 14.23 4.14 -3.27
N TYR A 177 15.09 3.21 -3.69
CA TYR A 177 16.47 3.52 -4.09
C TYR A 177 16.51 4.38 -5.35
N ALA A 178 15.58 4.14 -6.27
CA ALA A 178 15.44 4.90 -7.50
C ALA A 178 15.09 6.37 -7.23
N VAL A 179 14.14 6.63 -6.35
CA VAL A 179 13.77 8.00 -5.97
C VAL A 179 14.87 8.67 -5.18
N LYS A 180 15.49 7.98 -4.22
CA LYS A 180 16.63 8.51 -3.45
C LYS A 180 17.81 8.89 -4.35
N ALA A 181 18.03 8.13 -5.43
CA ALA A 181 19.08 8.43 -6.41
C ALA A 181 18.79 9.69 -7.26
N CYS A 182 17.53 10.13 -7.36
CA CYS A 182 17.18 11.37 -8.08
C CYS A 182 17.69 12.63 -7.37
N ARG A 183 17.78 12.60 -6.04
CA ARG A 183 18.26 13.72 -5.21
C ARG A 183 19.00 13.19 -3.98
N PRO A 184 20.27 12.72 -4.11
CA PRO A 184 21.00 11.99 -3.07
C PRO A 184 21.14 12.77 -1.74
N GLU A 185 21.27 14.08 -1.80
CA GLU A 185 21.44 14.97 -0.63
C GLU A 185 20.13 15.32 0.09
N ALA A 186 18.97 15.00 -0.51
CA ALA A 186 17.68 15.32 0.07
C ALA A 186 17.27 14.30 1.14
N ASP A 187 16.45 14.73 2.09
CA ASP A 187 15.75 13.84 2.99
C ASP A 187 14.54 13.22 2.28
N TYR A 188 14.30 11.95 2.59
CA TYR A 188 13.21 11.19 2.03
C TYR A 188 12.06 11.08 3.04
N ILE A 189 10.86 11.48 2.61
CA ILE A 189 9.63 11.32 3.38
C ILE A 189 8.63 10.52 2.55
N ALA A 190 8.23 9.36 3.04
CA ALA A 190 7.12 8.60 2.45
C ALA A 190 5.82 8.95 3.16
N THR A 191 4.81 9.38 2.41
CA THR A 191 3.45 9.46 2.94
C THR A 191 2.84 8.06 3.03
N ASP A 192 1.74 7.94 3.77
CA ASP A 192 1.02 6.68 3.88
C ASP A 192 -0.43 6.98 4.26
N VAL A 193 -1.30 6.99 3.28
CA VAL A 193 -2.75 7.14 3.46
C VAL A 193 -3.46 5.98 2.78
N CYS A 194 -4.65 5.65 3.27
CA CYS A 194 -5.50 4.66 2.65
C CYS A 194 -6.94 5.18 2.68
N VAL A 195 -7.63 5.04 1.55
CA VAL A 195 -9.03 5.45 1.40
C VAL A 195 -9.87 4.27 0.92
N PRO A 196 -11.20 4.30 1.11
CA PRO A 196 -12.08 3.32 0.48
C PRO A 196 -11.79 3.25 -1.02
N ILE A 197 -11.78 2.05 -1.58
CA ILE A 197 -11.38 1.84 -2.98
C ILE A 197 -12.16 2.74 -3.95
N SER A 198 -13.42 3.02 -3.68
CA SER A 198 -14.28 3.90 -4.49
C SER A 198 -13.84 5.37 -4.49
N ARG A 199 -13.00 5.78 -3.52
CA ARG A 199 -12.49 7.15 -3.39
C ARG A 199 -11.03 7.30 -3.84
N LEU A 200 -10.41 6.19 -4.24
CA LEU A 200 -8.97 6.15 -4.56
C LEU A 200 -8.59 7.11 -5.69
N SER A 201 -9.32 7.06 -6.80
CA SER A 201 -9.05 7.88 -7.99
C SER A 201 -9.16 9.39 -7.67
N GLU A 202 -10.19 9.78 -6.90
CA GLU A 202 -10.41 11.14 -6.44
C GLU A 202 -9.27 11.60 -5.53
N CYS A 203 -8.94 10.81 -4.51
CA CYS A 203 -7.89 11.14 -3.54
C CYS A 203 -6.51 11.33 -4.19
N ILE A 204 -6.13 10.44 -5.11
CA ILE A 204 -4.85 10.55 -5.83
C ILE A 204 -4.85 11.76 -6.77
N THR A 205 -5.96 12.02 -7.48
CA THR A 205 -6.06 13.16 -8.40
C THR A 205 -5.89 14.47 -7.65
N GLU A 206 -6.63 14.68 -6.57
CA GLU A 206 -6.49 15.88 -5.72
C GLU A 206 -5.09 16.00 -5.08
N THR A 207 -4.44 14.86 -4.80
CA THR A 207 -3.08 14.85 -4.26
C THR A 207 -2.08 15.31 -5.31
N ILE A 208 -2.23 14.89 -6.57
CA ILE A 208 -1.39 15.36 -7.69
C ILE A 208 -1.57 16.85 -7.91
N GLU A 209 -2.82 17.34 -7.92
CA GLU A 209 -3.13 18.77 -8.07
C GLU A 209 -2.50 19.61 -6.94
N ASP A 210 -2.58 19.14 -5.69
CA ASP A 210 -1.95 19.79 -4.54
C ASP A 210 -0.42 19.85 -4.69
N MET A 211 0.21 18.76 -5.15
CA MET A 211 1.65 18.75 -5.41
C MET A 211 2.06 19.72 -6.51
N GLU A 212 1.30 19.79 -7.60
CA GLU A 212 1.56 20.71 -8.72
C GLU A 212 1.44 22.17 -8.28
N GLN A 213 0.37 22.52 -7.53
CA GLN A 213 0.14 23.86 -6.99
C GLN A 213 1.28 24.31 -6.06
N ASN A 214 1.82 23.40 -5.28
CA ASN A 214 2.89 23.68 -4.31
C ASN A 214 4.29 23.37 -4.86
N LYS A 215 4.42 22.98 -6.14
CA LYS A 215 5.68 22.65 -6.82
C LYS A 215 6.51 21.58 -6.09
N LEU A 216 5.83 20.63 -5.47
CA LEU A 216 6.48 19.51 -4.79
C LEU A 216 6.88 18.43 -5.78
N PHE A 217 8.09 17.92 -5.61
CA PHE A 217 8.56 16.73 -6.31
C PHE A 217 8.38 15.51 -5.41
N GLY A 218 7.54 14.57 -5.83
CA GLY A 218 7.28 13.35 -5.09
C GLY A 218 6.64 12.29 -5.99
N PRO A 219 7.43 11.34 -6.53
CA PRO A 219 6.87 10.21 -7.28
C PRO A 219 5.82 9.44 -6.47
N ILE A 220 4.77 8.97 -7.15
CA ILE A 220 3.67 8.23 -6.53
C ILE A 220 3.82 6.75 -6.82
N VAL A 221 3.70 5.95 -5.76
CA VAL A 221 3.62 4.50 -5.80
C VAL A 221 2.55 4.03 -4.82
N GLY A 222 1.86 2.92 -5.10
CA GLY A 222 0.82 2.49 -4.15
C GLY A 222 0.37 1.06 -4.31
N HIS A 223 -0.10 0.50 -3.17
CA HIS A 223 -0.85 -0.75 -3.05
C HIS A 223 -2.31 -0.46 -3.39
N VAL A 224 -2.53 -0.08 -4.66
CA VAL A 224 -3.80 0.53 -5.08
C VAL A 224 -5.00 -0.41 -5.00
N GLY A 225 -4.78 -1.73 -4.95
CA GLY A 225 -5.83 -2.70 -4.73
C GLY A 225 -6.51 -2.61 -3.36
N ASP A 226 -5.79 -2.05 -2.37
CA ASP A 226 -6.29 -1.81 -1.01
C ASP A 226 -6.72 -0.36 -0.77
N GLY A 227 -6.57 0.52 -1.78
CA GLY A 227 -6.81 1.97 -1.62
C GLY A 227 -5.65 2.71 -0.95
N ASN A 228 -4.48 2.07 -0.78
CA ASN A 228 -3.30 2.65 -0.14
C ASN A 228 -2.31 3.17 -1.18
N PHE A 229 -1.78 4.37 -0.96
CA PHE A 229 -0.73 4.94 -1.82
C PHE A 229 0.24 5.82 -1.02
N HIS A 230 1.41 6.05 -1.64
CA HIS A 230 2.50 6.81 -1.05
C HIS A 230 3.01 7.85 -2.04
N VAL A 231 3.20 9.07 -1.56
CA VAL A 231 4.01 10.08 -2.22
C VAL A 231 5.40 10.03 -1.61
N GLN A 232 6.41 9.92 -2.44
CA GLN A 232 7.82 9.82 -2.01
C GLN A 232 8.49 11.19 -2.15
N LEU A 233 8.30 12.05 -1.14
CA LEU A 233 8.85 13.41 -1.15
C LEU A 233 10.37 13.39 -0.96
N MET A 234 11.05 14.26 -1.70
CA MET A 234 12.48 14.54 -1.58
C MET A 234 12.67 16.00 -1.23
N ILE A 235 13.17 16.29 -0.02
CA ILE A 235 13.21 17.62 0.57
C ILE A 235 14.64 17.97 0.94
N ASP A 236 15.10 19.20 0.61
CA ASP A 236 16.37 19.70 1.13
C ASP A 236 16.21 20.01 2.63
N PRO A 237 16.90 19.28 3.53
CA PRO A 237 16.80 19.50 4.97
C PRO A 237 17.39 20.88 5.41
N LYS A 238 18.04 21.61 4.52
CA LYS A 238 18.60 22.93 4.76
C LYS A 238 17.70 24.06 4.23
N ASP A 239 16.69 23.74 3.43
CA ASP A 239 15.73 24.71 2.91
C ASP A 239 14.45 24.71 3.77
N GLN A 240 14.33 25.72 4.64
CA GLN A 240 13.18 25.84 5.52
C GLN A 240 11.86 26.00 4.75
N ASN A 241 11.89 26.61 3.58
CA ASN A 241 10.70 26.79 2.75
C ASN A 241 10.22 25.44 2.16
N GLU A 242 11.15 24.59 1.69
CA GLU A 242 10.79 23.22 1.24
C GLU A 242 10.19 22.41 2.41
N ILE A 243 10.79 22.52 3.59
CA ILE A 243 10.30 21.82 4.79
C ILE A 243 8.88 22.26 5.15
N ASP A 244 8.63 23.57 5.16
CA ASP A 244 7.32 24.12 5.53
C ASP A 244 6.24 23.76 4.49
N VAL A 245 6.56 23.83 3.20
CA VAL A 245 5.66 23.42 2.12
C VAL A 245 5.33 21.94 2.21
N ALA A 246 6.33 21.09 2.47
CA ALA A 246 6.14 19.65 2.62
C ALA A 246 5.28 19.32 3.85
N ASN A 247 5.54 19.93 4.99
CA ASN A 247 4.75 19.73 6.20
C ASN A 247 3.27 20.12 5.98
N GLY A 248 3.03 21.27 5.32
CA GLY A 248 1.67 21.67 4.95
C GLY A 248 0.99 20.67 3.99
N PHE A 249 1.73 20.10 3.06
CA PHE A 249 1.22 19.05 2.18
C PHE A 249 0.88 17.76 2.95
N LEU A 250 1.75 17.30 3.85
CA LEU A 250 1.51 16.11 4.68
C LEU A 250 0.23 16.25 5.51
N GLU A 251 0.01 17.45 6.08
CA GLU A 251 -1.19 17.75 6.84
C GLU A 251 -2.45 17.71 5.96
N ARG A 252 -2.44 18.41 4.81
CA ARG A 252 -3.58 18.39 3.87
C ARG A 252 -3.88 17.01 3.33
N LEU A 253 -2.86 16.20 3.03
CA LEU A 253 -3.05 14.82 2.57
C LEU A 253 -3.71 13.95 3.63
N ALA A 254 -3.30 14.05 4.90
CA ALA A 254 -3.93 13.33 6.00
C ALA A 254 -5.40 13.71 6.16
N HIS A 255 -5.72 15.01 6.18
CA HIS A 255 -7.10 15.50 6.27
C HIS A 255 -7.94 15.10 5.06
N ARG A 256 -7.38 15.12 3.85
CA ARG A 256 -8.05 14.66 2.62
C ARG A 256 -8.48 13.19 2.76
N ALA A 257 -7.55 12.33 3.16
CA ALA A 257 -7.85 10.89 3.32
C ALA A 257 -8.92 10.66 4.40
N ILE A 258 -8.82 11.31 5.55
CA ILE A 258 -9.81 11.20 6.63
C ILE A 258 -11.19 11.72 6.18
N SER A 259 -11.27 12.85 5.47
CA SER A 259 -12.53 13.40 4.96
C SER A 259 -13.22 12.50 3.92
N MET A 260 -12.48 11.55 3.34
CA MET A 260 -12.97 10.54 2.40
C MET A 260 -13.28 9.19 3.07
N ASP A 261 -13.53 9.16 4.39
CA ASP A 261 -13.70 7.93 5.19
C ASP A 261 -12.48 7.01 5.18
N GLY A 262 -11.30 7.57 4.95
CA GLY A 262 -10.02 6.88 4.94
C GLY A 262 -9.25 7.04 6.26
N THR A 263 -7.95 6.76 6.19
CA THR A 263 -7.04 6.84 7.33
C THR A 263 -5.76 7.60 6.99
N CYS A 264 -5.20 8.29 7.97
CA CYS A 264 -3.91 8.96 7.84
C CYS A 264 -2.73 7.99 7.77
N THR A 265 -2.93 6.69 8.03
CA THR A 265 -1.89 5.66 7.97
C THR A 265 -2.45 4.31 7.54
N GLY A 266 -2.14 3.90 6.31
CA GLY A 266 -2.58 2.61 5.75
C GLY A 266 -1.79 1.43 6.34
N GLU A 267 -0.47 1.56 6.41
CA GLU A 267 0.40 0.45 6.82
C GLU A 267 1.61 0.85 7.70
N HIS A 268 2.10 2.11 7.64
CA HIS A 268 3.33 2.51 8.34
C HIS A 268 3.15 2.71 9.85
N GLY A 269 1.91 2.82 10.31
CA GLY A 269 1.59 3.08 11.71
C GLY A 269 1.52 4.57 12.06
N VAL A 270 1.02 4.85 13.26
CA VAL A 270 0.83 6.21 13.79
C VAL A 270 2.15 6.81 14.27
N GLY A 271 2.98 6.01 14.96
CA GLY A 271 4.23 6.44 15.55
C GLY A 271 4.09 7.71 16.39
N GLN A 272 5.05 8.62 16.25
CA GLN A 272 5.03 9.94 16.92
C GLN A 272 4.39 11.03 16.03
N GLY A 273 4.47 10.87 14.71
CA GLY A 273 4.14 11.93 13.75
C GLY A 273 2.66 12.08 13.42
N LYS A 274 1.84 11.03 13.64
CA LYS A 274 0.43 11.02 13.20
C LYS A 274 -0.60 11.04 14.33
N LYS A 275 -0.17 11.13 15.58
CA LYS A 275 -1.07 11.15 16.77
C LYS A 275 -2.12 12.27 16.71
N GLN A 276 -1.77 13.41 16.13
CA GLN A 276 -2.64 14.57 16.02
C GLN A 276 -3.89 14.31 15.19
N TYR A 277 -3.83 13.39 14.22
CA TYR A 277 -4.95 13.06 13.34
C TYR A 277 -5.95 12.06 13.94
N LEU A 278 -5.56 11.33 15.00
CA LEU A 278 -6.38 10.25 15.55
C LEU A 278 -7.73 10.72 16.08
N LEU A 279 -7.80 11.92 16.66
CA LEU A 279 -9.05 12.44 17.22
C LEU A 279 -10.04 12.79 16.11
N GLU A 280 -9.57 13.31 14.99
CA GLU A 280 -10.39 13.59 13.80
C GLU A 280 -10.87 12.29 13.16
N GLU A 281 -9.97 11.31 13.00
CA GLU A 281 -10.27 10.03 12.33
C GLU A 281 -11.19 9.13 13.18
N LEU A 282 -10.96 9.04 14.50
CA LEU A 282 -11.56 8.03 15.36
C LEU A 282 -12.46 8.62 16.47
N GLY A 283 -12.49 9.94 16.62
CA GLY A 283 -13.34 10.62 17.59
C GLY A 283 -13.10 10.14 19.01
N SER A 284 -14.20 9.89 19.74
CA SER A 284 -14.17 9.46 21.15
C SER A 284 -13.54 8.08 21.38
N ALA A 285 -13.36 7.26 20.35
CA ALA A 285 -12.68 5.97 20.48
C ALA A 285 -11.24 6.12 20.99
N VAL A 286 -10.58 7.26 20.71
CA VAL A 286 -9.24 7.57 21.23
C VAL A 286 -9.22 7.58 22.76
N ASN A 287 -10.30 7.97 23.43
CA ASN A 287 -10.39 7.95 24.89
C ASN A 287 -10.36 6.52 25.46
N PHE A 288 -10.98 5.57 24.75
CA PHE A 288 -10.91 4.15 25.12
C PHE A 288 -9.51 3.57 24.91
N MET A 289 -8.83 3.96 23.83
CA MET A 289 -7.43 3.55 23.57
C MET A 289 -6.49 4.02 24.70
N LYS A 290 -6.76 5.19 25.32
CA LYS A 290 -5.97 5.70 26.44
C LYS A 290 -6.20 4.96 27.75
N LEU A 291 -7.28 4.19 27.87
CA LEU A 291 -7.60 3.39 29.06
C LEU A 291 -6.96 2.00 29.02
N ILE A 292 -6.58 1.53 27.84
CA ILE A 292 -5.85 0.28 27.62
C ILE A 292 -4.37 0.47 27.93
#